data_52db23824cb5c6dac1c5fa04ebdfa67f
#
_entry.id   52db23824cb5c6dac1c5fa04ebdfa67f
#
_cell.length_a   1.000
_cell.length_b   1.000
_cell.length_c   1.000
_cell.angle_alpha   90.00
_cell.angle_beta   90.00
_cell.angle_gamma   90.00
#
_symmetry.space_group_name_H-M   'P 1'
#
loop_
_entity.id
_entity.type
_entity.pdbx_description
1 polymer ?
#
loop_
_entity_poly.entity_id
_entity_poly.type
_entity_poly.pdbx_seq_one_letter_code
_entity_poly.pdbx_strand_id
1 'polypeptide(L)'
;MARVKQETGGRGADVIYDSVGGDVFERSLKCIAWNGRLLVIGFAGGEIPSVKLNRILLKNIAVVGLHWGAYAKFEPARIPETMRALLALYEKGAIRPEIYRSYPLAEASAALVALGSRKTWGKVVLV
;
A
#
# COMPACT_ATOMS: atom_id res chain seq x y z
N MET A 1 5.60 11.26 9.31
CA MET A 1 4.93 11.32 10.64
C MET A 1 4.44 12.73 10.97
N ALA A 2 5.31 13.73 10.97
CA ALA A 2 4.91 15.11 11.26
C ALA A 2 3.75 15.58 10.37
N ARG A 3 3.83 15.37 9.06
CA ARG A 3 2.78 15.74 8.11
C ARG A 3 1.44 15.06 8.43
N VAL A 4 1.43 13.76 8.74
CA VAL A 4 0.19 13.05 9.12
C VAL A 4 -0.46 13.70 10.34
N LYS A 5 0.32 13.98 11.38
CA LYS A 5 -0.21 14.64 12.59
C LYS A 5 -0.70 16.04 12.30
N GLN A 6 0.01 16.80 11.48
CA GLN A 6 -0.42 18.14 11.06
C GLN A 6 -1.78 18.10 10.34
N GLU A 7 -1.94 17.23 9.34
CA GLU A 7 -3.17 17.10 8.53
C GLU A 7 -4.35 16.52 9.34
N THR A 8 -4.09 15.88 10.48
CA THR A 8 -5.12 15.26 11.32
C THR A 8 -5.34 15.98 12.65
N GLY A 9 -4.84 17.22 12.80
CA GLY A 9 -4.96 17.96 14.06
C GLY A 9 -4.31 17.26 15.26
N GLY A 10 -3.23 16.52 15.03
CA GLY A 10 -2.50 15.76 16.06
C GLY A 10 -3.03 14.34 16.33
N ARG A 11 -4.22 14.00 15.84
CA ARG A 11 -4.91 12.74 16.11
C ARG A 11 -4.19 11.52 15.52
N GLY A 12 -3.60 11.65 14.34
CA GLY A 12 -3.01 10.55 13.57
C GLY A 12 -3.96 9.95 12.53
N ALA A 13 -3.48 8.96 11.78
CA ALA A 13 -4.24 8.31 10.71
C ALA A 13 -5.14 7.19 11.26
N ASP A 14 -6.40 7.16 10.87
CA ASP A 14 -7.35 6.11 11.28
C ASP A 14 -7.07 4.78 10.58
N VAL A 15 -6.62 4.84 9.33
CA VAL A 15 -6.24 3.68 8.53
C VAL A 15 -4.91 3.94 7.85
N ILE A 16 -3.99 3.00 7.96
CA ILE A 16 -2.69 3.01 7.29
C ILE A 16 -2.59 1.77 6.41
N TYR A 17 -2.29 1.98 5.14
CA TYR A 17 -2.03 0.93 4.15
C TYR A 17 -0.52 0.79 3.98
N ASP A 18 0.06 -0.30 4.51
CA ASP A 18 1.51 -0.53 4.48
C ASP A 18 1.87 -1.68 3.54
N SER A 19 2.45 -1.34 2.40
CA SER A 19 3.00 -2.28 1.43
C SER A 19 4.53 -2.41 1.50
N VAL A 20 5.18 -1.70 2.43
CA VAL A 20 6.63 -1.54 2.48
C VAL A 20 7.27 -2.34 3.62
N GLY A 21 6.68 -2.31 4.81
CA GLY A 21 7.22 -2.97 6.00
C GLY A 21 8.43 -2.25 6.62
N GLY A 22 9.22 -2.96 7.39
CA GLY A 22 10.44 -2.48 8.01
C GLY A 22 10.25 -1.16 8.75
N ASP A 23 11.10 -0.19 8.47
CA ASP A 23 11.08 1.15 9.08
C ASP A 23 9.76 1.94 8.81
N VAL A 24 9.09 1.68 7.67
CA VAL A 24 7.80 2.31 7.37
C VAL A 24 6.74 1.83 8.34
N PHE A 25 6.70 0.53 8.66
CA PHE A 25 5.80 -0.02 9.68
C PHE A 25 6.05 0.63 11.05
N GLU A 26 7.31 0.76 11.46
CA GLU A 26 7.69 1.39 12.71
C GLU A 26 7.22 2.86 12.80
N ARG A 27 7.39 3.60 11.72
CA ARG A 27 6.90 4.98 11.62
C ARG A 27 5.38 5.07 11.63
N SER A 28 4.71 4.11 11.00
CA SER A 28 3.25 4.01 10.97
C SER A 28 2.66 3.85 12.36
N LEU A 29 3.24 2.98 13.19
CA LEU A 29 2.84 2.83 14.59
C LEU A 29 2.98 4.11 15.42
N LYS A 30 3.87 5.04 15.03
CA LYS A 30 4.03 6.32 15.74
C LYS A 30 2.97 7.35 15.37
N CYS A 31 2.39 7.26 14.16
CA CYS A 31 1.41 8.23 13.66
C CYS A 31 0.00 7.66 13.43
N ILE A 32 -0.25 6.42 13.77
CA ILE A 32 -1.60 5.86 13.79
C ILE A 32 -2.43 6.47 14.93
N ALA A 33 -3.70 6.70 14.67
CA ALA A 33 -4.65 7.21 15.65
C ALA A 33 -5.01 6.16 16.71
N TRP A 34 -5.57 6.58 17.81
CA TRP A 34 -6.30 5.72 18.75
C TRP A 34 -7.43 4.98 18.00
N ASN A 35 -7.61 3.70 18.25
CA ASN A 35 -8.53 2.82 17.51
C ASN A 35 -8.22 2.69 16.00
N GLY A 36 -7.04 3.08 15.54
CA GLY A 36 -6.65 2.98 14.13
C GLY A 36 -6.41 1.55 13.66
N ARG A 37 -6.36 1.37 12.34
CA ARG A 37 -6.07 0.11 11.68
C ARG A 37 -4.82 0.23 10.81
N LEU A 38 -3.86 -0.68 11.00
CA LEU A 38 -2.70 -0.81 10.14
C LEU A 38 -2.87 -2.05 9.28
N LEU A 39 -3.02 -1.86 7.97
CA LEU A 39 -3.17 -2.93 7.00
C LEU A 39 -1.79 -3.35 6.50
N VAL A 40 -1.40 -4.58 6.76
CA VAL A 40 -0.16 -5.19 6.26
C VAL A 40 -0.44 -5.82 4.91
N ILE A 41 0.10 -5.20 3.86
CA ILE A 41 -0.12 -5.60 2.46
C ILE A 41 1.09 -6.34 1.90
N GLY A 42 2.30 -5.96 2.33
CA GLY A 42 3.54 -6.55 1.82
C GLY A 42 4.78 -5.93 2.44
N PHE A 43 5.92 -6.37 1.97
CA PHE A 43 7.24 -6.01 2.50
C PHE A 43 8.19 -5.59 1.38
N ALA A 44 7.75 -4.67 0.52
CA ALA A 44 8.56 -4.18 -0.61
C ALA A 44 9.88 -3.52 -0.17
N GLY A 45 10.00 -3.16 1.11
CA GLY A 45 11.25 -2.70 1.73
C GLY A 45 12.28 -3.80 1.94
N GLY A 46 11.88 -5.09 1.84
CA GLY A 46 12.75 -6.26 2.05
C GLY A 46 12.82 -6.74 3.50
N GLU A 47 12.32 -5.96 4.45
CA GLU A 47 12.36 -6.29 5.87
C GLU A 47 10.95 -6.57 6.41
N ILE A 48 10.78 -7.73 7.04
CA ILE A 48 9.53 -8.09 7.74
C ILE A 48 9.61 -7.52 9.15
N PRO A 49 8.72 -6.57 9.52
CA PRO A 49 8.77 -5.96 10.83
C PRO A 49 8.27 -6.88 11.94
N SER A 50 8.74 -6.67 13.15
CA SER A 50 8.20 -7.27 14.36
C SER A 50 7.65 -6.20 15.29
N VAL A 51 6.61 -6.52 16.06
CA VAL A 51 6.01 -5.58 17.01
C VAL A 51 5.75 -6.23 18.37
N LYS A 52 6.10 -5.51 19.42
CA LYS A 52 5.72 -5.91 20.79
C LYS A 52 4.23 -5.62 21.00
N LEU A 53 3.47 -6.63 21.46
CA LEU A 53 2.00 -6.56 21.60
C LEU A 53 1.51 -5.43 22.50
N ASN A 54 2.29 -4.99 23.48
CA ASN A 54 1.94 -3.83 24.29
C ASN A 54 1.76 -2.54 23.48
N ARG A 55 2.45 -2.39 22.34
CA ARG A 55 2.29 -1.22 21.46
C ARG A 55 0.93 -1.20 20.75
N ILE A 56 0.39 -2.40 20.47
CA ILE A 56 -0.95 -2.58 19.90
C ILE A 56 -1.99 -2.28 20.99
N LEU A 57 -1.84 -2.91 22.16
CA LEU A 57 -2.74 -2.74 23.31
C LEU A 57 -2.86 -1.28 23.75
N LEU A 58 -1.73 -0.59 23.97
CA LEU A 58 -1.71 0.78 24.53
C LEU A 58 -2.32 1.84 23.60
N LYS A 59 -2.45 1.58 22.33
CA LYS A 59 -3.13 2.44 21.35
C LYS A 59 -4.50 1.92 20.93
N ASN A 60 -4.89 0.75 21.44
CA ASN A 60 -6.14 0.08 21.06
C ASN A 60 -6.30 -0.08 19.54
N ILE A 61 -5.20 -0.36 18.84
CA ILE A 61 -5.15 -0.46 17.38
C ILE A 61 -5.32 -1.90 16.91
N ALA A 62 -5.74 -2.07 15.65
CA ALA A 62 -5.73 -3.35 14.96
C ALA A 62 -4.58 -3.40 13.93
N VAL A 63 -3.86 -4.53 13.89
CA VAL A 63 -2.95 -4.87 12.80
C VAL A 63 -3.61 -5.99 12.00
N VAL A 64 -3.90 -5.72 10.73
CA VAL A 64 -4.72 -6.60 9.88
C VAL A 64 -3.93 -6.99 8.64
N GLY A 65 -3.76 -8.29 8.41
CA GLY A 65 -3.15 -8.81 7.18
C GLY A 65 -4.12 -8.77 6.01
N LEU A 66 -3.65 -8.36 4.84
CA LEU A 66 -4.38 -8.44 3.57
C LEU A 66 -3.47 -9.08 2.51
N HIS A 67 -3.61 -10.38 2.33
CA HIS A 67 -2.89 -11.12 1.29
C HIS A 67 -3.74 -11.22 0.02
N TRP A 68 -3.71 -10.18 -0.82
CA TRP A 68 -4.53 -10.09 -2.02
C TRP A 68 -4.39 -11.30 -2.95
N GLY A 69 -3.16 -11.78 -3.19
CA GLY A 69 -2.91 -12.94 -4.06
C GLY A 69 -3.59 -14.22 -3.60
N ALA A 70 -3.82 -14.39 -2.30
CA ALA A 70 -4.47 -15.58 -1.75
C ALA A 70 -5.98 -15.66 -2.08
N TYR A 71 -6.60 -14.56 -2.46
CA TYR A 71 -7.99 -14.56 -2.93
C TYR A 71 -8.20 -15.44 -4.16
N ALA A 72 -7.18 -15.58 -5.03
CA ALA A 72 -7.25 -16.51 -6.16
C ALA A 72 -7.53 -17.96 -5.74
N LYS A 73 -7.05 -18.34 -4.54
CA LYS A 73 -7.24 -19.69 -3.98
C LYS A 73 -8.49 -19.82 -3.12
N PHE A 74 -8.72 -18.85 -2.23
CA PHE A 74 -9.75 -18.97 -1.18
C PHE A 74 -11.08 -18.34 -1.56
N GLU A 75 -11.06 -17.27 -2.36
CA GLU A 75 -12.26 -16.54 -2.81
C GLU A 75 -12.11 -16.13 -4.29
N PRO A 76 -11.99 -17.07 -5.24
CA PRO A 76 -11.65 -16.76 -6.64
C PRO A 76 -12.62 -15.79 -7.32
N ALA A 77 -13.90 -15.78 -6.94
CA ALA A 77 -14.89 -14.85 -7.47
C ALA A 77 -14.62 -13.38 -7.13
N ARG A 78 -13.91 -13.12 -6.02
CA ARG A 78 -13.58 -11.77 -5.54
C ARG A 78 -12.72 -10.98 -6.52
N ILE A 79 -11.79 -11.65 -7.20
CA ILE A 79 -10.88 -10.99 -8.13
C ILE A 79 -11.62 -10.36 -9.32
N PRO A 80 -12.44 -11.12 -10.11
CA PRO A 80 -13.18 -10.52 -11.21
C PRO A 80 -14.25 -9.52 -10.74
N GLU A 81 -14.86 -9.70 -9.58
CA GLU A 81 -15.76 -8.70 -9.00
C GLU A 81 -15.05 -7.37 -8.74
N THR A 82 -13.91 -7.42 -8.05
CA THR A 82 -13.12 -6.23 -7.77
C THR A 82 -12.64 -5.57 -9.05
N MET A 83 -12.19 -6.35 -10.04
CA MET A 83 -11.76 -5.81 -11.32
C MET A 83 -12.90 -5.08 -12.04
N ARG A 84 -14.11 -5.68 -12.10
CA ARG A 84 -15.28 -5.01 -12.68
C ARG A 84 -15.62 -3.70 -11.97
N ALA A 85 -15.56 -3.69 -10.64
CA ALA A 85 -15.81 -2.48 -9.86
C ALA A 85 -14.77 -1.38 -10.12
N LEU A 86 -13.49 -1.75 -10.22
CA LEU A 86 -12.41 -0.80 -10.56
C LEU A 86 -12.54 -0.25 -11.97
N LEU A 87 -12.88 -1.08 -12.95
CA LEU A 87 -13.12 -0.64 -14.33
C LEU A 87 -14.31 0.31 -14.41
N ALA A 88 -15.39 0.03 -13.71
CA ALA A 88 -16.55 0.94 -13.66
C ALA A 88 -16.21 2.30 -13.02
N LEU A 89 -15.32 2.32 -12.02
CA LEU A 89 -14.81 3.58 -11.44
C LEU A 89 -13.90 4.34 -12.43
N TYR A 90 -13.08 3.62 -13.18
CA TYR A 90 -12.23 4.20 -14.21
C TYR A 90 -13.07 4.81 -15.35
N GLU A 91 -14.07 4.09 -15.86
CA GLU A 91 -14.99 4.57 -16.90
C GLU A 91 -15.74 5.83 -16.49
N LYS A 92 -16.12 5.92 -15.20
CA LYS A 92 -16.75 7.12 -14.62
C LYS A 92 -15.74 8.26 -14.37
N GLY A 93 -14.44 8.05 -14.60
CA GLY A 93 -13.39 9.02 -14.31
C GLY A 93 -13.12 9.25 -12.82
N ALA A 94 -13.71 8.40 -11.94
CA ALA A 94 -13.51 8.50 -10.49
C ALA A 94 -12.11 8.06 -10.04
N ILE A 95 -11.46 7.20 -10.80
CA ILE A 95 -10.06 6.83 -10.61
C ILE A 95 -9.29 6.99 -11.94
N ARG A 96 -8.05 7.45 -11.84
CA ARG A 96 -7.13 7.59 -12.98
C ARG A 96 -5.75 7.14 -12.53
N PRO A 97 -5.32 5.90 -12.87
CA PRO A 97 -3.97 5.43 -12.57
C PRO A 97 -2.93 6.32 -13.27
N GLU A 98 -1.99 6.82 -12.50
CA GLU A 98 -0.88 7.61 -13.04
C GLU A 98 0.14 6.71 -13.74
N ILE A 99 0.58 7.11 -14.93
CA ILE A 99 1.65 6.44 -15.68
C ILE A 99 2.89 7.32 -15.61
N TYR A 100 3.92 6.83 -14.94
CA TYR A 100 5.22 7.51 -14.89
C TYR A 100 5.85 7.60 -16.27
N ARG A 101 5.96 6.45 -16.96
CA ARG A 101 6.52 6.35 -18.30
C ARG A 101 6.15 5.04 -18.96
N SER A 102 5.90 5.09 -20.28
CA SER A 102 5.85 3.92 -21.15
C SER A 102 7.21 3.68 -21.79
N TYR A 103 7.63 2.44 -21.86
CA TYR A 103 8.88 1.99 -22.48
C TYR A 103 8.56 1.00 -23.59
N PRO A 104 9.27 1.02 -24.72
CA PRO A 104 9.22 -0.07 -25.69
C PRO A 104 9.60 -1.40 -25.02
N LEU A 105 9.03 -2.53 -25.45
CA LEU A 105 9.35 -3.85 -24.89
C LEU A 105 10.85 -4.14 -24.92
N ALA A 106 11.56 -3.68 -25.96
CA ALA A 106 13.01 -3.81 -26.09
C ALA A 106 13.79 -3.11 -24.95
N GLU A 107 13.19 -2.13 -24.29
CA GLU A 107 13.77 -1.38 -23.16
C GLU A 107 13.31 -1.91 -21.79
N ALA A 108 12.76 -3.12 -21.70
CA ALA A 108 12.26 -3.70 -20.45
C ALA A 108 13.30 -3.68 -19.32
N SER A 109 14.58 -3.91 -19.65
CA SER A 109 15.67 -3.82 -18.66
C SER A 109 15.79 -2.42 -18.06
N ALA A 110 15.72 -1.37 -18.88
CA ALA A 110 15.78 0.01 -18.42
C ALA A 110 14.56 0.37 -17.57
N ALA A 111 13.37 -0.12 -17.94
CA ALA A 111 12.14 0.04 -17.16
C ALA A 111 12.25 -0.60 -15.76
N LEU A 112 12.80 -1.81 -15.66
CA LEU A 112 13.03 -2.50 -14.38
C LEU A 112 14.07 -1.77 -13.52
N VAL A 113 15.15 -1.26 -14.09
CA VAL A 113 16.14 -0.45 -13.38
C VAL A 113 15.50 0.84 -12.85
N ALA A 114 14.69 1.52 -13.66
CA ALA A 114 13.98 2.71 -13.23
C ALA A 114 13.06 2.41 -12.03
N LEU A 115 12.29 1.33 -12.09
CA LEU A 115 11.41 0.89 -11.00
C LEU A 115 12.20 0.55 -9.74
N GLY A 116 13.29 -0.22 -9.87
CA GLY A 116 14.17 -0.61 -8.76
C GLY A 116 14.88 0.57 -8.09
N SER A 117 15.11 1.67 -8.82
CA SER A 117 15.74 2.89 -8.28
C SER A 117 14.87 3.65 -7.27
N ARG A 118 13.57 3.31 -7.16
CA ARG A 118 12.56 4.00 -6.32
C ARG A 118 12.38 5.49 -6.64
N LYS A 119 12.77 5.93 -7.83
CA LYS A 119 12.57 7.30 -8.33
C LYS A 119 11.29 7.45 -9.15
N THR A 120 10.62 6.34 -9.43
CA THR A 120 9.37 6.31 -10.17
C THR A 120 8.17 6.50 -9.23
N TRP A 121 7.10 7.08 -9.75
CA TRP A 121 5.79 7.18 -9.11
C TRP A 121 4.71 6.68 -10.10
N GLY A 122 3.57 6.21 -9.61
CA GLY A 122 2.57 5.62 -10.49
C GLY A 122 3.03 4.28 -11.10
N LYS A 123 2.72 4.05 -12.36
CA LYS A 123 2.99 2.82 -13.09
C LYS A 123 4.07 3.01 -14.16
N VAL A 124 4.96 2.02 -14.27
CA VAL A 124 5.85 1.85 -15.41
C VAL A 124 5.18 0.83 -16.35
N VAL A 125 5.02 1.17 -17.61
CA VAL A 125 4.29 0.36 -18.60
C VAL A 125 5.25 -0.02 -19.75
N LEU A 126 5.15 -1.26 -20.23
CA LEU A 126 5.80 -1.71 -21.46
C LEU A 126 4.78 -1.73 -22.59
N VAL A 127 5.14 -1.22 -23.75
CA VAL A 127 4.31 -1.14 -24.96
C VAL A 127 5.07 -1.71 -26.16
#